data_9560ee9f784522e500eeaa2c17aeee02
#
_entry.id   9560ee9f784522e500eeaa2c17aeee02
#
_cell.length_a   1.000
_cell.length_b   1.000
_cell.length_c   1.000
_cell.angle_alpha   90.00
_cell.angle_beta   90.00
_cell.angle_gamma   90.00
#
_symmetry.space_group_name_H-M   'P 1'
#
loop_
_entity.id
_entity.type
_entity.pdbx_description
1 polymer ?
#
loop_
_entity_poly.entity_id
_entity_poly.type
_entity_poly.pdbx_seq_one_letter_code
_entity_poly.pdbx_strand_id
1 'polypeptide(L)'
;MVGFFQTLHRLTRHLAGAPTEVKMTEIAALPASVLPPGIRSRFVSDVNGLRMHILEAGFEARSEKNTARPLVLLLHGFPELAYSWRKVMLPLAAAGYHVIAPDQRGYGRTTGWDGDYDGDVASFRMLNLVRDVMSLISALGYRSVDGVFGHDAGSHVAAWCSLIRPDVFRSVAMMSAPFAGSPPLPFNTDSEGPAKPPASNIHEDLAALKRPRKHYQWYYSTRPANDNMWKCAQGVHAFMRAYYHHKSADWKQNQPFPLKSWTAGELEKMPTYYIMDLNEGMAETVAKEMPSASAIAANKWLPDSEMAVYAEEYGRNGYQGGLQWYRCNTSGANSAELQLFSGRTIDVPSCFIAGKSDWGIYQRPGGDMIKMQKDAVTNMLGCHLVDGAGHWVQQEQP
;
A
#
# COMPACT_ATOMS: atom_id res chain seq x y z
N MET A 1 4.04 36.19 -52.22
CA MET A 1 4.12 35.80 -50.79
C MET A 1 4.37 34.31 -50.67
N VAL A 2 5.41 33.78 -51.32
CA VAL A 2 5.76 32.31 -51.32
C VAL A 2 7.29 32.13 -51.23
N GLY A 3 8.03 33.07 -50.62
CA GLY A 3 9.49 33.04 -50.60
C GLY A 3 10.14 33.08 -49.22
N PHE A 4 9.36 33.03 -48.11
CA PHE A 4 9.90 33.24 -46.78
C PHE A 4 9.94 32.00 -45.87
N PHE A 5 9.46 30.85 -46.34
CA PHE A 5 9.40 29.62 -45.50
C PHE A 5 10.48 28.56 -45.81
N GLN A 6 11.36 28.80 -46.76
CA GLN A 6 12.38 27.81 -47.14
C GLN A 6 13.78 28.05 -46.55
N THR A 7 14.04 29.13 -45.83
CA THR A 7 15.37 29.46 -45.34
C THR A 7 15.59 29.15 -43.83
N LEU A 8 14.54 28.80 -43.08
CA LEU A 8 14.66 28.43 -41.66
C LEU A 8 14.86 26.91 -41.39
N HIS A 9 14.89 26.09 -42.45
CA HIS A 9 14.98 24.62 -42.30
C HIS A 9 16.41 24.06 -42.48
N ARG A 10 17.43 24.91 -42.59
CA ARG A 10 18.85 24.47 -42.80
C ARG A 10 19.85 24.81 -41.70
N LEU A 11 19.43 25.45 -40.59
CA LEU A 11 20.36 25.89 -39.55
C LEU A 11 20.21 25.19 -38.19
N THR A 12 19.36 24.14 -38.08
CA THR A 12 19.19 23.38 -36.80
C THR A 12 19.62 21.92 -36.90
N ARG A 13 20.52 21.56 -37.82
CA ARG A 13 21.04 20.17 -37.95
C ARG A 13 22.54 20.04 -37.63
N HIS A 14 23.02 20.74 -36.62
CA HIS A 14 24.33 20.38 -36.01
C HIS A 14 24.30 20.87 -34.57
N LEU A 15 24.08 19.94 -33.67
CA LEU A 15 24.37 19.87 -32.22
C LEU A 15 23.23 19.16 -31.46
N ALA A 16 22.78 18.03 -31.98
CA ALA A 16 22.11 17.05 -31.11
C ALA A 16 22.94 15.78 -31.18
N GLY A 17 23.87 15.63 -30.25
CA GLY A 17 24.40 14.32 -29.92
C GLY A 17 23.21 13.41 -29.64
N ALA A 18 23.14 12.27 -30.31
CA ALA A 18 22.14 11.26 -30.02
C ALA A 18 22.14 11.01 -28.50
N PRO A 19 20.99 11.02 -27.82
CA PRO A 19 20.94 10.60 -26.44
C PRO A 19 21.51 9.18 -26.42
N THR A 20 22.58 8.97 -25.66
CA THR A 20 23.10 7.65 -25.34
C THR A 20 21.93 6.93 -24.68
N GLU A 21 21.31 5.99 -25.37
CA GLU A 21 20.38 5.03 -24.76
C GLU A 21 21.14 4.34 -23.64
N VAL A 22 20.95 4.80 -22.42
CA VAL A 22 21.29 4.03 -21.25
C VAL A 22 20.39 2.82 -21.33
N LYS A 23 20.90 1.70 -21.82
CA LYS A 23 20.20 0.41 -21.74
C LYS A 23 19.94 0.17 -20.25
N MET A 24 18.74 0.55 -19.79
CA MET A 24 18.26 0.12 -18.48
C MET A 24 18.27 -1.41 -18.51
N THR A 25 19.11 -2.00 -17.67
CA THR A 25 19.17 -3.46 -17.53
C THR A 25 17.74 -3.93 -17.19
N GLU A 26 17.16 -4.74 -18.06
CA GLU A 26 15.78 -5.18 -17.90
C GLU A 26 15.67 -6.00 -16.61
N ILE A 27 14.83 -5.54 -15.68
CA ILE A 27 14.61 -6.24 -14.41
C ILE A 27 13.95 -7.58 -14.71
N ALA A 28 14.61 -8.67 -14.29
CA ALA A 28 14.10 -10.03 -14.44
C ALA A 28 12.93 -10.30 -13.48
N ALA A 29 12.13 -11.33 -13.77
CA ALA A 29 11.14 -11.85 -12.84
C ALA A 29 11.81 -12.45 -11.59
N LEU A 30 11.07 -12.58 -10.48
CA LEU A 30 11.58 -13.27 -9.28
C LEU A 30 11.93 -14.72 -9.62
N PRO A 31 13.10 -15.20 -9.18
CA PRO A 31 13.49 -16.59 -9.45
C PRO A 31 12.54 -17.58 -8.76
N ALA A 32 12.29 -18.72 -9.42
CA ALA A 32 11.42 -19.75 -8.86
C ALA A 32 11.93 -20.32 -7.53
N SER A 33 13.24 -20.19 -7.26
CA SER A 33 13.86 -20.68 -6.01
C SER A 33 13.38 -19.96 -4.74
N VAL A 34 12.85 -18.73 -4.86
CA VAL A 34 12.32 -17.96 -3.72
C VAL A 34 10.79 -18.05 -3.61
N LEU A 35 10.14 -18.74 -4.56
CA LEU A 35 8.67 -18.86 -4.60
C LEU A 35 8.23 -20.28 -4.21
N PRO A 36 7.10 -20.41 -3.49
CA PRO A 36 6.48 -21.72 -3.33
C PRO A 36 6.17 -22.36 -4.69
N PRO A 37 6.41 -23.69 -4.87
CA PRO A 37 6.04 -24.40 -6.08
C PRO A 37 4.55 -24.21 -6.42
N GLY A 38 4.24 -23.82 -7.66
CA GLY A 38 2.88 -23.49 -8.11
C GLY A 38 2.58 -22.00 -8.17
N ILE A 39 3.49 -21.16 -7.69
CA ILE A 39 3.46 -19.70 -7.91
C ILE A 39 4.50 -19.35 -8.97
N ARG A 40 4.12 -18.60 -9.98
CA ARG A 40 5.06 -18.05 -10.96
C ARG A 40 5.12 -16.53 -10.91
N SER A 41 6.26 -16.00 -11.33
CA SER A 41 6.54 -14.57 -11.43
C SER A 41 6.66 -14.18 -12.90
N ARG A 42 5.99 -13.11 -13.32
CA ARG A 42 6.12 -12.54 -14.67
C ARG A 42 5.76 -11.06 -14.71
N PHE A 43 5.89 -10.47 -15.89
CA PHE A 43 5.48 -9.09 -16.16
C PHE A 43 4.26 -9.03 -17.07
N VAL A 44 3.47 -7.97 -16.88
CA VAL A 44 2.38 -7.56 -17.76
C VAL A 44 2.71 -6.15 -18.24
N SER A 45 2.81 -5.96 -19.55
CA SER A 45 3.08 -4.66 -20.18
C SER A 45 1.81 -3.84 -20.36
N ASP A 46 1.98 -2.54 -20.62
CA ASP A 46 0.91 -1.61 -20.96
C ASP A 46 -0.19 -1.45 -19.90
N VAL A 47 0.18 -1.62 -18.63
CA VAL A 47 -0.73 -1.44 -17.49
C VAL A 47 -0.70 0.01 -17.05
N ASN A 48 -1.48 0.88 -17.67
CA ASN A 48 -1.55 2.32 -17.36
C ASN A 48 -0.15 2.99 -17.30
N GLY A 49 0.67 2.73 -18.31
CA GLY A 49 2.05 3.23 -18.40
C GLY A 49 3.08 2.43 -17.60
N LEU A 50 2.68 1.33 -16.97
CA LEU A 50 3.57 0.45 -16.21
C LEU A 50 3.90 -0.82 -16.98
N ARG A 51 5.09 -1.34 -16.76
CA ARG A 51 5.43 -2.75 -16.90
C ARG A 51 5.29 -3.37 -15.52
N MET A 52 4.13 -3.95 -15.25
CA MET A 52 3.75 -4.41 -13.92
C MET A 52 4.25 -5.82 -13.66
N HIS A 53 4.98 -6.02 -12.59
CA HIS A 53 5.37 -7.32 -12.08
C HIS A 53 4.22 -7.94 -11.31
N ILE A 54 3.95 -9.24 -11.56
CA ILE A 54 2.93 -9.99 -10.86
C ILE A 54 3.45 -11.36 -10.39
N LEU A 55 2.91 -11.82 -9.28
CA LEU A 55 2.89 -13.22 -8.91
C LEU A 55 1.51 -13.79 -9.23
N GLU A 56 1.47 -15.02 -9.73
CA GLU A 56 0.21 -15.69 -10.05
C GLU A 56 0.22 -17.18 -9.70
N ALA A 57 -0.95 -17.68 -9.30
CA ALA A 57 -1.20 -19.10 -9.01
C ALA A 57 -2.56 -19.51 -9.61
N GLY A 58 -2.73 -20.79 -9.90
CA GLY A 58 -3.97 -21.28 -10.52
C GLY A 58 -4.17 -20.80 -11.97
N PHE A 59 -3.11 -20.47 -12.65
CA PHE A 59 -3.10 -19.97 -14.04
C PHE A 59 -3.37 -21.04 -15.10
N GLU A 60 -3.40 -22.30 -14.72
CA GLU A 60 -3.67 -23.41 -15.63
C GLU A 60 -5.16 -23.46 -16.00
N ALA A 61 -5.46 -23.65 -17.28
CA ALA A 61 -6.83 -23.81 -17.75
C ALA A 61 -7.50 -25.04 -17.11
N ARG A 62 -8.77 -24.94 -16.76
CA ARG A 62 -9.55 -26.12 -16.38
C ARG A 62 -9.68 -27.06 -17.58
N SER A 63 -9.20 -28.28 -17.44
CA SER A 63 -9.02 -29.25 -18.52
C SER A 63 -10.31 -29.67 -19.26
N GLU A 64 -11.50 -29.44 -18.73
CA GLU A 64 -12.74 -29.96 -19.30
C GLU A 64 -13.58 -28.98 -20.15
N LYS A 65 -13.36 -27.63 -20.08
CA LYS A 65 -14.17 -26.65 -20.83
C LYS A 65 -13.42 -25.43 -21.35
N ASN A 66 -12.10 -25.38 -21.24
CA ASN A 66 -11.31 -24.20 -21.63
C ASN A 66 -11.85 -22.84 -21.08
N THR A 67 -12.51 -22.88 -19.92
CA THR A 67 -13.06 -21.71 -19.26
C THR A 67 -12.01 -21.13 -18.31
N ALA A 68 -11.77 -19.83 -18.41
CA ALA A 68 -10.91 -19.12 -17.47
C ALA A 68 -11.43 -19.32 -16.03
N ARG A 69 -10.52 -19.50 -15.08
CA ARG A 69 -10.88 -19.54 -13.66
C ARG A 69 -11.36 -18.16 -13.21
N PRO A 70 -12.29 -18.06 -12.24
CA PRO A 70 -12.65 -16.78 -11.62
C PRO A 70 -11.41 -16.11 -11.01
N LEU A 71 -11.34 -14.79 -11.11
CA LEU A 71 -10.16 -14.02 -10.71
C LEU A 71 -10.25 -13.56 -9.27
N VAL A 72 -9.19 -13.79 -8.49
CA VAL A 72 -8.93 -13.16 -7.20
C VAL A 72 -7.69 -12.28 -7.31
N LEU A 73 -7.79 -11.05 -6.84
CA LEU A 73 -6.73 -10.06 -6.86
C LEU A 73 -6.28 -9.70 -5.44
N LEU A 74 -4.96 -9.66 -5.20
CA LEU A 74 -4.35 -9.46 -3.89
C LEU A 74 -3.45 -8.22 -3.90
N LEU A 75 -3.85 -7.15 -3.22
CA LEU A 75 -3.20 -5.84 -3.22
C LEU A 75 -2.47 -5.61 -1.88
N HIS A 76 -1.15 -5.51 -1.93
CA HIS A 76 -0.30 -5.33 -0.75
C HIS A 76 -0.26 -3.88 -0.26
N GLY A 77 0.29 -3.63 0.93
CA GLY A 77 0.52 -2.32 1.51
C GLY A 77 1.98 -1.90 1.57
N PHE A 78 2.33 -1.09 2.59
CA PHE A 78 3.68 -0.56 2.81
C PHE A 78 4.29 -1.12 4.12
N PRO A 79 5.54 -1.52 4.13
CA PRO A 79 6.47 -1.73 3.02
C PRO A 79 6.45 -3.21 2.58
N GLU A 80 5.43 -3.57 1.85
CA GLU A 80 5.20 -4.93 1.36
C GLU A 80 5.51 -5.04 -0.14
N LEU A 81 5.23 -6.23 -0.70
CA LEU A 81 5.39 -6.61 -2.10
C LEU A 81 4.28 -7.63 -2.45
N ALA A 82 4.12 -7.96 -3.72
CA ALA A 82 3.34 -9.12 -4.16
C ALA A 82 3.71 -10.40 -3.38
N TYR A 83 4.97 -10.51 -3.00
CA TYR A 83 5.52 -11.62 -2.22
C TYR A 83 4.87 -11.81 -0.85
N SER A 84 4.25 -10.79 -0.27
CA SER A 84 3.52 -10.88 1.01
C SER A 84 2.34 -11.86 0.96
N TRP A 85 1.83 -12.14 -0.23
CA TRP A 85 0.69 -13.02 -0.45
C TRP A 85 1.04 -14.49 -0.69
N ARG A 86 2.35 -14.83 -0.78
CA ARG A 86 2.84 -16.17 -1.16
C ARG A 86 2.19 -17.34 -0.40
N LYS A 87 1.80 -17.12 0.88
CA LYS A 87 1.25 -18.18 1.73
C LYS A 87 -0.23 -18.44 1.50
N VAL A 88 -0.99 -17.44 1.05
CA VAL A 88 -2.44 -17.57 0.83
C VAL A 88 -2.79 -17.81 -0.64
N MET A 89 -1.86 -17.60 -1.58
CA MET A 89 -2.13 -17.76 -3.02
C MET A 89 -2.48 -19.21 -3.40
N LEU A 90 -1.74 -20.18 -2.88
CA LEU A 90 -1.96 -21.60 -3.24
C LEU A 90 -3.28 -22.15 -2.68
N PRO A 91 -3.67 -21.90 -1.41
CA PRO A 91 -5.00 -22.26 -0.92
C PRO A 91 -6.14 -21.68 -1.77
N LEU A 92 -6.04 -20.42 -2.18
CA LEU A 92 -7.04 -19.79 -3.06
C LEU A 92 -7.04 -20.42 -4.47
N ALA A 93 -5.88 -20.73 -5.01
CA ALA A 93 -5.76 -21.45 -6.29
C ALA A 93 -6.35 -22.86 -6.22
N ALA A 94 -6.14 -23.57 -5.12
CA ALA A 94 -6.73 -24.89 -4.86
C ALA A 94 -8.26 -24.83 -4.74
N ALA A 95 -8.79 -23.69 -4.23
CA ALA A 95 -10.24 -23.42 -4.20
C ALA A 95 -10.83 -23.12 -5.60
N GLY A 96 -10.01 -23.08 -6.64
CA GLY A 96 -10.45 -22.97 -8.03
C GLY A 96 -10.29 -21.58 -8.66
N TYR A 97 -9.63 -20.65 -7.99
CA TYR A 97 -9.40 -19.30 -8.49
C TYR A 97 -8.08 -19.19 -9.31
N HIS A 98 -8.06 -18.26 -10.23
CA HIS A 98 -6.82 -17.66 -10.72
C HIS A 98 -6.46 -16.51 -9.78
N VAL A 99 -5.32 -16.59 -9.14
CA VAL A 99 -4.91 -15.65 -8.08
C VAL A 99 -3.76 -14.81 -8.59
N ILE A 100 -3.92 -13.48 -8.54
CA ILE A 100 -2.93 -12.51 -9.00
C ILE A 100 -2.57 -11.58 -7.85
N ALA A 101 -1.27 -11.39 -7.62
CA ALA A 101 -0.73 -10.41 -6.71
C ALA A 101 0.26 -9.52 -7.48
N PRO A 102 -0.05 -8.24 -7.78
CA PRO A 102 0.89 -7.31 -8.39
C PRO A 102 1.83 -6.69 -7.36
N ASP A 103 3.08 -6.38 -7.77
CA ASP A 103 3.80 -5.28 -7.17
C ASP A 103 3.14 -3.99 -7.66
N GLN A 104 2.48 -3.26 -6.77
CA GLN A 104 1.72 -2.07 -7.13
C GLN A 104 2.66 -0.93 -7.56
N ARG A 105 2.12 0.16 -8.12
CA ARG A 105 2.88 1.35 -8.53
C ARG A 105 3.77 1.85 -7.39
N GLY A 106 5.07 1.97 -7.67
CA GLY A 106 6.06 2.42 -6.69
C GLY A 106 6.76 1.31 -5.91
N TYR A 107 6.44 0.03 -6.20
CA TYR A 107 6.95 -1.09 -5.43
C TYR A 107 7.63 -2.16 -6.28
N GLY A 108 8.52 -2.89 -5.65
CA GLY A 108 9.11 -4.13 -6.14
C GLY A 108 9.70 -4.02 -7.53
N ARG A 109 9.30 -4.92 -8.42
CA ARG A 109 9.82 -5.04 -9.79
C ARG A 109 8.98 -4.31 -10.83
N THR A 110 7.86 -3.69 -10.45
CA THR A 110 7.05 -2.84 -11.34
C THR A 110 7.81 -1.58 -11.71
N THR A 111 7.85 -1.26 -13.00
CA THR A 111 8.55 -0.09 -13.57
C THR A 111 7.60 0.81 -14.34
N GLY A 112 8.06 2.01 -14.73
CA GLY A 112 7.27 3.00 -15.45
C GLY A 112 6.65 4.08 -14.56
N TRP A 113 7.08 4.15 -13.30
CA TRP A 113 6.69 5.19 -12.36
C TRP A 113 7.87 6.11 -12.03
N ASP A 114 7.55 7.32 -11.57
CA ASP A 114 8.56 8.32 -11.18
C ASP A 114 8.83 8.23 -9.68
N GLY A 115 10.09 8.00 -9.32
CA GLY A 115 10.58 7.93 -7.94
C GLY A 115 11.20 9.24 -7.45
N ASP A 116 11.19 10.30 -8.24
CA ASP A 116 11.74 11.58 -7.80
C ASP A 116 10.83 12.20 -6.71
N TYR A 117 11.45 12.60 -5.60
CA TYR A 117 10.73 13.32 -4.56
C TYR A 117 10.15 14.64 -5.07
N ASP A 118 10.82 15.34 -5.96
CA ASP A 118 10.35 16.60 -6.53
C ASP A 118 9.40 16.41 -7.73
N GLY A 119 9.25 15.16 -8.19
CA GLY A 119 8.36 14.81 -9.28
C GLY A 119 6.88 14.98 -8.94
N ASP A 120 6.05 14.94 -9.99
CA ASP A 120 4.59 15.02 -9.84
C ASP A 120 4.02 13.74 -9.22
N VAL A 121 3.36 13.89 -8.07
CA VAL A 121 2.68 12.78 -7.38
C VAL A 121 1.34 12.41 -7.99
N ALA A 122 0.87 13.09 -9.05
CA ALA A 122 -0.45 12.86 -9.64
C ALA A 122 -0.66 11.40 -10.07
N SER A 123 0.40 10.72 -10.54
CA SER A 123 0.33 9.31 -10.92
C SER A 123 0.12 8.35 -9.73
N PHE A 124 0.34 8.81 -8.50
CA PHE A 124 0.13 8.04 -7.27
C PHE A 124 -1.19 8.36 -6.55
N ARG A 125 -2.02 9.24 -7.13
CA ARG A 125 -3.35 9.51 -6.58
C ARG A 125 -4.24 8.28 -6.64
N MET A 126 -5.17 8.17 -5.70
CA MET A 126 -6.02 6.99 -5.52
C MET A 126 -6.74 6.55 -6.80
N LEU A 127 -7.33 7.49 -7.54
CA LEU A 127 -8.03 7.15 -8.80
C LEU A 127 -7.09 6.59 -9.86
N ASN A 128 -5.82 7.03 -9.88
CA ASN A 128 -4.84 6.45 -10.79
C ASN A 128 -4.39 5.05 -10.36
N LEU A 129 -4.31 4.78 -9.06
CA LEU A 129 -4.07 3.42 -8.54
C LEU A 129 -5.23 2.47 -8.89
N VAL A 130 -6.48 2.95 -8.82
CA VAL A 130 -7.65 2.19 -9.32
C VAL A 130 -7.53 1.93 -10.83
N ARG A 131 -7.05 2.91 -11.61
CA ARG A 131 -6.79 2.72 -13.06
C ARG A 131 -5.70 1.67 -13.32
N ASP A 132 -4.65 1.63 -12.49
CA ASP A 132 -3.62 0.59 -12.59
C ASP A 132 -4.24 -0.81 -12.44
N VAL A 133 -5.10 -1.00 -11.43
CA VAL A 133 -5.81 -2.26 -11.19
C VAL A 133 -6.74 -2.61 -12.36
N MET A 134 -7.54 -1.63 -12.83
CA MET A 134 -8.44 -1.82 -13.97
C MET A 134 -7.67 -2.21 -15.25
N SER A 135 -6.53 -1.54 -15.50
CA SER A 135 -5.69 -1.82 -16.66
C SER A 135 -5.05 -3.21 -16.56
N LEU A 136 -4.61 -3.63 -15.37
CA LEU A 136 -4.06 -4.96 -15.14
C LEU A 136 -5.08 -6.05 -15.48
N ILE A 137 -6.29 -5.99 -14.92
CA ILE A 137 -7.32 -7.01 -15.18
C ILE A 137 -7.72 -7.06 -16.66
N SER A 138 -7.77 -5.89 -17.32
CA SER A 138 -8.03 -5.80 -18.77
C SER A 138 -6.91 -6.43 -19.60
N ALA A 139 -5.64 -6.12 -19.29
CA ALA A 139 -4.47 -6.70 -19.94
C ALA A 139 -4.38 -8.22 -19.78
N LEU A 140 -4.91 -8.75 -18.67
CA LEU A 140 -5.03 -10.17 -18.40
C LEU A 140 -6.25 -10.83 -19.08
N GLY A 141 -7.09 -10.05 -19.79
CA GLY A 141 -8.27 -10.53 -20.50
C GLY A 141 -9.51 -10.75 -19.64
N TYR A 142 -9.50 -10.26 -18.38
CA TYR A 142 -10.64 -10.38 -17.48
C TYR A 142 -11.59 -9.18 -17.61
N ARG A 143 -12.87 -9.42 -17.39
CA ARG A 143 -13.92 -8.39 -17.34
C ARG A 143 -14.42 -8.12 -15.94
N SER A 144 -14.15 -9.01 -15.00
CA SER A 144 -14.54 -8.90 -13.59
C SER A 144 -13.55 -9.63 -12.68
N VAL A 145 -13.55 -9.25 -11.43
CA VAL A 145 -12.80 -9.82 -10.32
C VAL A 145 -13.81 -10.36 -9.31
N ASP A 146 -13.73 -11.65 -8.99
CA ASP A 146 -14.68 -12.26 -8.06
C ASP A 146 -14.39 -11.84 -6.62
N GLY A 147 -13.12 -11.65 -6.27
CA GLY A 147 -12.72 -11.10 -4.98
C GLY A 147 -11.46 -10.23 -5.09
N VAL A 148 -11.52 -9.02 -4.56
CA VAL A 148 -10.33 -8.19 -4.37
C VAL A 148 -9.99 -8.12 -2.89
N PHE A 149 -8.77 -8.50 -2.54
CA PHE A 149 -8.23 -8.45 -1.18
C PHE A 149 -7.18 -7.34 -1.13
N GLY A 150 -7.27 -6.51 -0.11
CA GLY A 150 -6.27 -5.45 0.08
C GLY A 150 -5.78 -5.42 1.52
N HIS A 151 -4.47 -5.30 1.70
CA HIS A 151 -3.83 -5.19 3.00
C HIS A 151 -3.18 -3.81 3.17
N ASP A 152 -3.31 -3.18 4.36
CA ASP A 152 -2.75 -1.86 4.71
C ASP A 152 -3.17 -0.79 3.67
N ALA A 153 -2.24 -0.12 2.98
CA ALA A 153 -2.55 0.83 1.91
C ALA A 153 -3.32 0.16 0.74
N GLY A 154 -3.07 -1.11 0.45
CA GLY A 154 -3.80 -1.89 -0.54
C GLY A 154 -5.27 -2.12 -0.16
N SER A 155 -5.61 -2.11 1.13
CA SER A 155 -7.00 -2.16 1.60
C SER A 155 -7.82 -0.97 1.09
N HIS A 156 -7.23 0.23 1.10
CA HIS A 156 -7.88 1.42 0.55
C HIS A 156 -8.05 1.33 -0.98
N VAL A 157 -7.05 0.80 -1.70
CA VAL A 157 -7.16 0.60 -3.16
C VAL A 157 -8.28 -0.40 -3.47
N ALA A 158 -8.34 -1.53 -2.75
CA ALA A 158 -9.41 -2.53 -2.93
C ALA A 158 -10.80 -1.96 -2.63
N ALA A 159 -10.92 -1.18 -1.56
CA ALA A 159 -12.17 -0.50 -1.19
C ALA A 159 -12.61 0.49 -2.28
N TRP A 160 -11.70 1.33 -2.79
CA TRP A 160 -12.00 2.27 -3.86
C TRP A 160 -12.34 1.58 -5.18
N CYS A 161 -11.66 0.49 -5.53
CA CYS A 161 -12.02 -0.34 -6.68
C CYS A 161 -13.49 -0.80 -6.59
N SER A 162 -13.89 -1.33 -5.44
CA SER A 162 -15.23 -1.88 -5.22
C SER A 162 -16.30 -0.81 -5.13
N LEU A 163 -15.98 0.37 -4.57
CA LEU A 163 -16.91 1.51 -4.50
C LEU A 163 -17.16 2.12 -5.87
N ILE A 164 -16.10 2.27 -6.69
CA ILE A 164 -16.19 2.94 -8.01
C ILE A 164 -16.74 2.00 -9.07
N ARG A 165 -16.35 0.72 -9.04
CA ARG A 165 -16.69 -0.26 -10.08
C ARG A 165 -17.23 -1.57 -9.47
N PRO A 166 -18.39 -1.54 -8.78
CA PRO A 166 -19.03 -2.75 -8.23
C PRO A 166 -19.46 -3.74 -9.33
N ASP A 167 -19.61 -3.26 -10.57
CA ASP A 167 -19.85 -4.09 -11.75
C ASP A 167 -18.64 -4.96 -12.12
N VAL A 168 -17.44 -4.54 -11.76
CA VAL A 168 -16.18 -5.23 -12.02
C VAL A 168 -15.71 -6.01 -10.80
N PHE A 169 -15.65 -5.36 -9.62
CA PHE A 169 -15.18 -5.94 -8.37
C PHE A 169 -16.37 -6.46 -7.56
N ARG A 170 -16.60 -7.77 -7.60
CA ARG A 170 -17.84 -8.40 -7.12
C ARG A 170 -17.87 -8.67 -5.61
N SER A 171 -16.71 -8.69 -4.97
CA SER A 171 -16.57 -8.76 -3.52
C SER A 171 -15.24 -8.16 -3.08
N VAL A 172 -15.15 -7.75 -1.81
CA VAL A 172 -13.93 -7.15 -1.26
C VAL A 172 -13.61 -7.67 0.13
N ALA A 173 -12.34 -7.96 0.39
CA ALA A 173 -11.80 -8.17 1.72
C ALA A 173 -10.80 -7.05 2.03
N MET A 174 -11.15 -6.21 2.99
CA MET A 174 -10.29 -5.15 3.52
C MET A 174 -9.50 -5.70 4.70
N MET A 175 -8.18 -5.45 4.75
CA MET A 175 -7.33 -6.05 5.77
C MET A 175 -6.48 -5.00 6.47
N SER A 176 -6.43 -5.05 7.79
CA SER A 176 -5.63 -4.21 8.70
C SER A 176 -5.94 -2.70 8.67
N ALA A 177 -6.40 -2.15 7.56
CA ALA A 177 -6.76 -0.75 7.41
C ALA A 177 -8.26 -0.60 7.07
N PRO A 178 -9.10 -0.16 8.03
CA PRO A 178 -10.52 0.05 7.79
C PRO A 178 -10.78 1.18 6.81
N PHE A 179 -11.84 1.06 6.01
CA PHE A 179 -12.27 2.07 5.05
C PHE A 179 -13.41 2.93 5.62
N ALA A 180 -13.14 4.19 5.89
CA ALA A 180 -14.11 5.12 6.49
C ALA A 180 -15.12 5.75 5.50
N GLY A 181 -15.11 5.31 4.25
CA GLY A 181 -15.94 5.88 3.18
C GLY A 181 -15.27 7.02 2.42
N SER A 182 -16.01 7.57 1.47
CA SER A 182 -15.58 8.74 0.69
C SER A 182 -15.59 10.01 1.55
N PRO A 183 -14.70 10.98 1.27
CA PRO A 183 -14.72 12.26 1.97
C PRO A 183 -16.03 13.01 1.67
N PRO A 184 -16.60 13.75 2.65
CA PRO A 184 -17.80 14.53 2.44
C PRO A 184 -17.53 15.72 1.51
N LEU A 185 -18.56 16.12 0.76
CA LEU A 185 -18.50 17.39 0.04
C LEU A 185 -18.67 18.57 1.03
N PRO A 186 -18.02 19.67 0.78
CA PRO A 186 -18.32 20.93 1.45
C PRO A 186 -19.60 21.52 0.85
N PHE A 187 -20.80 21.00 1.25
CA PHE A 187 -22.06 21.52 0.73
C PHE A 187 -22.52 22.83 1.35
N ASN A 188 -22.01 23.20 2.51
CA ASN A 188 -22.40 24.43 3.19
C ASN A 188 -21.49 25.59 2.77
N THR A 189 -21.86 26.24 1.69
CA THR A 189 -21.32 27.54 1.31
C THR A 189 -22.03 28.71 2.02
N ASP A 190 -23.16 28.44 2.67
CA ASP A 190 -24.05 29.48 3.28
C ASP A 190 -23.98 29.52 4.80
N SER A 191 -23.09 28.80 5.46
CA SER A 191 -23.08 28.76 6.90
C SER A 191 -22.33 29.96 7.50
N GLU A 192 -23.06 31.00 7.86
CA GLU A 192 -22.74 31.87 8.98
C GLU A 192 -22.86 31.15 10.34
N GLY A 193 -22.44 29.88 10.38
CA GLY A 193 -22.30 29.15 11.64
C GLY A 193 -21.11 29.70 12.43
N PRO A 194 -21.14 29.62 13.77
CA PRO A 194 -19.99 30.04 14.57
C PRO A 194 -18.74 29.38 14.04
N ALA A 195 -17.69 30.18 13.78
CA ALA A 195 -16.41 29.68 13.30
C ALA A 195 -16.00 28.49 14.19
N LYS A 196 -15.84 27.31 13.59
CA LYS A 196 -15.27 26.18 14.34
C LYS A 196 -13.94 26.68 14.91
N PRO A 197 -13.69 26.47 16.21
CA PRO A 197 -12.38 26.79 16.76
C PRO A 197 -11.33 26.19 15.81
N PRO A 198 -10.23 26.90 15.54
CA PRO A 198 -9.17 26.39 14.70
C PRO A 198 -8.83 25.00 15.21
N ALA A 199 -8.89 24.00 14.32
CA ALA A 199 -8.52 22.63 14.69
C ALA A 199 -7.09 22.73 15.26
N SER A 200 -6.89 22.19 16.49
CA SER A 200 -5.55 22.16 17.08
C SER A 200 -4.59 21.55 16.07
N ASN A 201 -3.42 22.15 15.91
CA ASN A 201 -2.41 21.58 15.03
C ASN A 201 -1.81 20.35 15.73
N ILE A 202 -2.31 19.17 15.41
CA ILE A 202 -1.90 17.92 16.04
C ILE A 202 -0.37 17.72 16.02
N HIS A 203 0.32 18.30 15.05
CA HIS A 203 1.79 18.21 14.94
C HIS A 203 2.47 19.05 16.03
N GLU A 204 1.98 20.26 16.28
CA GLU A 204 2.46 21.12 17.35
C GLU A 204 2.13 20.51 18.72
N ASP A 205 0.92 19.98 18.87
CA ASP A 205 0.50 19.33 20.11
C ASP A 205 1.37 18.08 20.44
N LEU A 206 1.67 17.25 19.43
CA LEU A 206 2.56 16.11 19.57
C LEU A 206 4.00 16.53 19.89
N ALA A 207 4.49 17.59 19.24
CA ALA A 207 5.84 18.12 19.49
C ALA A 207 5.97 18.76 20.88
N ALA A 208 4.88 19.28 21.45
CA ALA A 208 4.84 19.89 22.77
C ALA A 208 4.70 18.90 23.93
N LEU A 209 4.52 17.62 23.68
CA LEU A 209 4.47 16.60 24.73
C LEU A 209 5.75 16.57 25.57
N LYS A 210 5.67 16.11 26.81
CA LYS A 210 6.85 15.91 27.68
C LYS A 210 7.92 15.05 27.00
N ARG A 211 7.52 14.04 26.24
CA ARG A 211 8.33 13.31 25.27
C ARG A 211 7.87 13.75 23.88
N PRO A 212 8.59 14.66 23.20
CA PRO A 212 8.16 15.21 21.93
C PRO A 212 7.99 14.15 20.84
N ARG A 213 6.88 14.19 20.11
CA ARG A 213 6.46 13.16 19.16
C ARG A 213 6.11 13.75 17.80
N LYS A 214 6.02 12.87 16.79
CA LYS A 214 5.49 13.16 15.46
C LYS A 214 4.72 11.97 14.92
N HIS A 215 3.76 12.22 14.06
CA HIS A 215 2.98 11.17 13.41
C HIS A 215 3.73 10.61 12.19
N TYR A 216 3.82 9.27 12.06
CA TYR A 216 4.61 8.59 11.02
C TYR A 216 4.21 8.94 9.58
N GLN A 217 2.91 9.12 9.28
CA GLN A 217 2.45 9.42 7.92
C GLN A 217 3.02 10.74 7.39
N TRP A 218 3.08 11.77 8.24
CA TRP A 218 3.70 13.05 7.88
C TRP A 218 5.22 12.95 7.79
N TYR A 219 5.84 12.16 8.65
CA TYR A 219 7.26 11.87 8.52
C TYR A 219 7.57 11.17 7.18
N TYR A 220 6.77 10.16 6.80
CA TYR A 220 6.93 9.45 5.53
C TYR A 220 6.72 10.35 4.29
N SER A 221 6.05 11.46 4.46
CA SER A 221 5.84 12.46 3.40
C SER A 221 6.99 13.45 3.27
N THR A 222 8.00 13.38 4.15
CA THR A 222 9.17 14.25 4.11
C THR A 222 10.28 13.68 3.22
N ARG A 223 11.11 14.57 2.65
CA ARG A 223 12.25 14.20 1.81
C ARG A 223 13.23 13.23 2.48
N PRO A 224 13.65 13.42 3.77
CA PRO A 224 14.64 12.53 4.37
C PRO A 224 14.14 11.12 4.66
N ALA A 225 12.83 10.85 4.63
CA ALA A 225 12.28 9.56 5.05
C ALA A 225 12.80 8.38 4.20
N ASN A 226 12.89 8.56 2.88
CA ASN A 226 13.43 7.53 1.99
C ASN A 226 14.87 7.17 2.37
N ASP A 227 15.73 8.17 2.43
CA ASP A 227 17.17 7.94 2.67
C ASP A 227 17.42 7.41 4.09
N ASN A 228 16.65 7.86 5.08
CA ASN A 228 16.72 7.36 6.43
C ASN A 228 16.46 5.85 6.52
N MET A 229 15.49 5.33 5.76
CA MET A 229 15.18 3.90 5.74
C MET A 229 16.12 3.11 4.81
N TRP A 230 16.43 3.67 3.64
CA TRP A 230 17.19 2.98 2.59
C TRP A 230 18.68 2.92 2.89
N LYS A 231 19.24 4.03 3.38
CA LYS A 231 20.68 4.19 3.63
C LYS A 231 21.03 4.14 5.12
N CYS A 232 20.15 3.50 5.92
CA CYS A 232 20.34 3.38 7.36
C CYS A 232 21.60 2.60 7.72
N ALA A 233 22.20 2.94 8.87
CA ALA A 233 23.48 2.35 9.31
C ALA A 233 23.37 0.82 9.55
N GLN A 234 22.20 0.33 9.97
CA GLN A 234 21.96 -1.10 10.19
C GLN A 234 21.76 -1.89 8.88
N GLY A 235 21.62 -1.22 7.75
CA GLY A 235 21.30 -1.82 6.45
C GLY A 235 19.84 -2.23 6.30
N VAL A 236 19.39 -2.35 5.05
CA VAL A 236 17.96 -2.59 4.71
C VAL A 236 17.44 -3.88 5.31
N HIS A 237 18.22 -4.96 5.32
CA HIS A 237 17.77 -6.25 5.89
C HIS A 237 17.46 -6.13 7.39
N ALA A 238 18.35 -5.55 8.18
CA ALA A 238 18.14 -5.37 9.60
C ALA A 238 17.00 -4.36 9.89
N PHE A 239 16.92 -3.30 9.10
CA PHE A 239 15.80 -2.36 9.17
C PHE A 239 14.45 -3.06 8.96
N MET A 240 14.31 -3.82 7.87
CA MET A 240 13.07 -4.54 7.56
C MET A 240 12.74 -5.59 8.63
N ARG A 241 13.75 -6.33 9.13
CA ARG A 241 13.58 -7.30 10.22
C ARG A 241 13.00 -6.64 11.47
N ALA A 242 13.57 -5.52 11.90
CA ALA A 242 13.08 -4.77 13.06
C ALA A 242 11.68 -4.18 12.81
N TYR A 243 11.42 -3.63 11.63
CA TYR A 243 10.15 -3.04 11.27
C TYR A 243 9.02 -4.08 11.27
N TYR A 244 9.24 -5.23 10.63
CA TYR A 244 8.26 -6.32 10.60
C TYR A 244 8.00 -6.89 11.97
N HIS A 245 9.05 -7.10 12.79
CA HIS A 245 8.90 -7.55 14.17
C HIS A 245 8.10 -6.58 15.02
N HIS A 246 8.45 -5.29 14.96
CA HIS A 246 7.82 -4.25 15.78
C HIS A 246 6.30 -4.12 15.55
N LYS A 247 5.81 -4.44 14.35
CA LYS A 247 4.38 -4.41 14.01
C LYS A 247 3.69 -5.79 14.09
N SER A 248 4.41 -6.86 14.36
CA SER A 248 3.87 -8.22 14.47
C SER A 248 3.32 -8.55 15.86
N ALA A 249 2.63 -9.69 15.98
CA ALA A 249 2.22 -10.25 17.27
C ALA A 249 3.39 -10.80 18.09
N ASP A 250 4.57 -10.96 17.50
CA ASP A 250 5.77 -11.38 18.22
C ASP A 250 6.29 -10.28 19.16
N TRP A 251 6.08 -9.01 18.83
CA TRP A 251 6.35 -7.89 19.73
C TRP A 251 5.21 -7.80 20.76
N LYS A 252 5.49 -8.26 21.98
CA LYS A 252 4.46 -8.49 23.03
C LYS A 252 3.77 -7.23 23.55
N GLN A 253 4.32 -6.04 23.25
CA GLN A 253 3.71 -4.76 23.58
C GLN A 253 2.59 -4.37 22.58
N ASN A 254 2.42 -5.09 21.46
CA ASN A 254 1.29 -4.91 20.56
C ASN A 254 -0.01 -5.44 21.21
N GLN A 255 -0.57 -4.62 22.09
CA GLN A 255 -1.84 -4.84 22.76
C GLN A 255 -2.77 -3.65 22.48
N PRO A 256 -3.33 -3.57 21.27
CA PRO A 256 -4.09 -2.42 20.83
C PRO A 256 -5.42 -2.29 21.56
N PHE A 257 -5.87 -1.06 21.71
CA PHE A 257 -7.17 -0.68 22.26
C PHE A 257 -7.70 0.58 21.58
N PRO A 258 -9.01 0.81 21.57
CA PRO A 258 -9.60 2.01 20.99
C PRO A 258 -9.12 3.28 21.70
N LEU A 259 -8.61 4.23 20.94
CA LEU A 259 -8.29 5.56 21.44
C LEU A 259 -9.57 6.39 21.62
N LYS A 260 -9.57 7.31 22.60
CA LYS A 260 -10.77 8.09 22.95
C LYS A 260 -10.97 9.30 22.06
N SER A 261 -9.89 9.94 21.60
CA SER A 261 -9.95 11.18 20.84
C SER A 261 -8.70 11.36 19.97
N TRP A 262 -8.80 12.24 18.96
CA TRP A 262 -7.66 12.66 18.14
C TRP A 262 -6.91 13.80 18.83
N THR A 263 -6.25 13.49 19.92
CA THR A 263 -5.44 14.43 20.71
C THR A 263 -4.05 13.85 20.96
N ALA A 264 -3.05 14.69 21.16
CA ALA A 264 -1.67 14.25 21.38
C ALA A 264 -1.55 13.28 22.55
N GLY A 265 -2.24 13.53 23.67
CA GLY A 265 -2.23 12.67 24.86
C GLY A 265 -2.91 11.31 24.67
N GLU A 266 -3.80 11.15 23.69
CA GLU A 266 -4.33 9.82 23.31
C GLU A 266 -3.40 9.16 22.30
N LEU A 267 -2.94 9.90 21.29
CA LEU A 267 -2.07 9.37 20.24
C LEU A 267 -0.73 8.88 20.77
N GLU A 268 -0.13 9.52 21.79
CA GLU A 268 1.14 9.08 22.39
C GLU A 268 1.12 7.68 23.00
N LYS A 269 -0.09 7.12 23.23
CA LYS A 269 -0.28 5.74 23.73
C LYS A 269 -0.01 4.68 22.66
N MET A 270 -0.02 5.08 21.39
CA MET A 270 0.32 4.19 20.28
C MET A 270 1.82 3.89 20.26
N PRO A 271 2.22 2.73 19.69
CA PRO A 271 3.62 2.41 19.50
C PRO A 271 4.38 3.45 18.70
N THR A 272 5.69 3.48 18.91
CA THR A 272 6.58 4.44 18.26
C THR A 272 6.64 4.31 16.73
N TYR A 273 6.29 3.16 16.16
CA TYR A 273 6.18 3.02 14.71
C TYR A 273 4.98 3.79 14.10
N TYR A 274 4.04 4.27 14.91
CA TYR A 274 2.96 5.19 14.49
C TYR A 274 3.17 6.60 15.02
N ILE A 275 3.47 6.74 16.30
CA ILE A 275 3.73 8.04 16.94
C ILE A 275 5.20 8.08 17.35
N MET A 276 6.04 8.49 16.41
CA MET A 276 7.50 8.47 16.49
C MET A 276 8.04 9.51 17.45
N ASP A 277 9.21 9.29 18.01
CA ASP A 277 9.97 10.34 18.69
C ASP A 277 10.33 11.45 17.69
N LEU A 278 10.22 12.72 18.11
CA LEU A 278 10.31 13.87 17.21
C LEU A 278 11.65 13.92 16.44
N ASN A 279 12.75 13.60 17.12
CA ASN A 279 14.10 13.75 16.58
C ASN A 279 14.65 12.47 15.92
N GLU A 280 13.83 11.43 15.76
CA GLU A 280 14.25 10.16 15.17
C GLU A 280 13.60 9.92 13.80
N GLY A 281 14.30 9.22 12.93
CA GLY A 281 13.71 8.62 11.75
C GLY A 281 13.13 7.25 12.05
N MET A 282 12.55 6.62 11.05
CA MET A 282 11.97 5.28 11.24
C MET A 282 13.06 4.23 11.47
N ALA A 283 14.23 4.40 10.87
CA ALA A 283 15.34 3.46 11.05
C ALA A 283 15.81 3.39 12.52
N GLU A 284 15.95 4.55 13.16
CA GLU A 284 16.34 4.63 14.58
C GLU A 284 15.20 4.12 15.47
N THR A 285 13.96 4.45 15.12
CA THR A 285 12.76 4.02 15.88
C THR A 285 12.67 2.49 15.96
N VAL A 286 12.77 1.79 14.84
CA VAL A 286 12.61 0.33 14.82
C VAL A 286 13.86 -0.42 15.29
N ALA A 287 15.05 0.17 15.17
CA ALA A 287 16.29 -0.44 15.63
C ALA A 287 16.28 -0.77 17.13
N LYS A 288 15.54 0.02 17.92
CA LYS A 288 15.36 -0.21 19.37
C LYS A 288 14.58 -1.48 19.68
N GLU A 289 13.76 -1.93 18.73
CA GLU A 289 12.87 -3.09 18.87
C GLU A 289 13.36 -4.27 18.02
N MET A 290 14.65 -4.32 17.70
CA MET A 290 15.25 -5.44 16.98
C MET A 290 15.06 -6.73 17.79
N PRO A 291 14.48 -7.80 17.20
CA PRO A 291 14.36 -9.08 17.89
C PRO A 291 15.74 -9.69 18.15
N SER A 292 15.84 -10.49 19.20
CA SER A 292 17.07 -11.23 19.49
C SER A 292 17.42 -12.23 18.39
N ALA A 293 18.68 -12.62 18.26
CA ALA A 293 19.12 -13.62 17.29
C ALA A 293 18.35 -14.96 17.44
N SER A 294 18.06 -15.35 18.69
CA SER A 294 17.24 -16.55 18.96
C SER A 294 15.79 -16.39 18.51
N ALA A 295 15.20 -15.20 18.69
CA ALA A 295 13.85 -14.92 18.19
C ALA A 295 13.79 -14.91 16.66
N ILE A 296 14.80 -14.37 16.00
CA ILE A 296 14.92 -14.41 14.53
C ILE A 296 15.01 -15.85 14.03
N ALA A 297 15.88 -16.66 14.63
CA ALA A 297 16.06 -18.06 14.26
C ALA A 297 14.79 -18.92 14.49
N ALA A 298 13.99 -18.57 15.49
CA ALA A 298 12.73 -19.25 15.81
C ALA A 298 11.53 -18.76 14.98
N ASN A 299 11.66 -17.65 14.24
CA ASN A 299 10.57 -17.05 13.48
C ASN A 299 10.18 -17.92 12.28
N LYS A 300 8.97 -18.49 12.32
CA LYS A 300 8.44 -19.37 11.28
C LYS A 300 7.63 -18.65 10.20
N TRP A 301 7.02 -17.50 10.56
CA TRP A 301 6.16 -16.80 9.63
C TRP A 301 6.94 -15.90 8.66
N LEU A 302 8.17 -15.50 9.01
CA LEU A 302 9.07 -14.73 8.15
C LEU A 302 10.53 -15.12 8.42
N PRO A 303 11.00 -16.31 8.02
CA PRO A 303 12.39 -16.73 8.18
C PRO A 303 13.33 -15.79 7.39
N ASP A 304 14.63 -15.80 7.72
CA ASP A 304 15.61 -14.87 7.15
C ASP A 304 15.73 -14.97 5.63
N SER A 305 15.56 -16.16 5.06
CA SER A 305 15.55 -16.36 3.60
C SER A 305 14.38 -15.64 2.91
N GLU A 306 13.23 -15.53 3.56
CA GLU A 306 12.09 -14.80 3.04
C GLU A 306 12.23 -13.28 3.29
N MET A 307 12.81 -12.88 4.43
CA MET A 307 13.15 -11.47 4.68
C MET A 307 14.17 -10.95 3.66
N ALA A 308 15.11 -11.78 3.23
CA ALA A 308 16.09 -11.41 2.22
C ALA A 308 15.45 -10.97 0.90
N VAL A 309 14.30 -11.54 0.51
CA VAL A 309 13.57 -11.12 -0.71
C VAL A 309 13.11 -9.65 -0.60
N TYR A 310 12.55 -9.28 0.54
CA TYR A 310 12.16 -7.87 0.78
C TYR A 310 13.37 -6.95 0.80
N ALA A 311 14.42 -7.37 1.51
CA ALA A 311 15.63 -6.59 1.65
C ALA A 311 16.34 -6.34 0.31
N GLU A 312 16.36 -7.33 -0.59
CA GLU A 312 16.90 -7.19 -1.95
C GLU A 312 16.10 -6.17 -2.77
N GLU A 313 14.77 -6.27 -2.77
CA GLU A 313 13.90 -5.38 -3.54
C GLU A 313 13.97 -3.93 -3.03
N TYR A 314 13.89 -3.72 -1.73
CA TYR A 314 14.01 -2.39 -1.14
C TYR A 314 15.44 -1.86 -1.17
N GLY A 315 16.44 -2.73 -1.12
CA GLY A 315 17.86 -2.38 -1.35
C GLY A 315 18.11 -1.82 -2.74
N ARG A 316 17.40 -2.35 -3.75
CA ARG A 316 17.48 -1.90 -5.15
C ARG A 316 16.71 -0.59 -5.40
N ASN A 317 15.51 -0.43 -4.86
CA ASN A 317 14.58 0.65 -5.22
C ASN A 317 14.51 1.78 -4.18
N GLY A 318 14.93 1.53 -2.94
CA GLY A 318 14.55 2.39 -1.82
C GLY A 318 13.05 2.31 -1.52
N TYR A 319 12.56 3.29 -0.80
CA TYR A 319 11.17 3.36 -0.32
C TYR A 319 10.34 4.45 -1.00
N GLN A 320 10.97 5.31 -1.82
CA GLN A 320 10.32 6.53 -2.33
C GLN A 320 9.02 6.27 -3.09
N GLY A 321 8.95 5.19 -3.88
CA GLY A 321 7.72 4.83 -4.60
C GLY A 321 6.52 4.62 -3.67
N GLY A 322 6.71 3.86 -2.59
CA GLY A 322 5.67 3.67 -1.57
C GLY A 322 5.38 4.96 -0.78
N LEU A 323 6.41 5.78 -0.52
CA LEU A 323 6.26 7.05 0.19
C LEU A 323 5.46 8.09 -0.61
N GLN A 324 5.41 8.01 -1.95
CA GLN A 324 4.56 8.87 -2.76
C GLN A 324 3.07 8.72 -2.42
N TRP A 325 2.63 7.53 -2.00
CA TRP A 325 1.25 7.31 -1.56
C TRP A 325 0.94 8.12 -0.29
N TYR A 326 1.88 8.15 0.68
CA TYR A 326 1.74 8.98 1.89
C TYR A 326 1.72 10.47 1.54
N ARG A 327 2.56 10.91 0.59
CA ARG A 327 2.56 12.31 0.11
C ARG A 327 1.21 12.69 -0.50
N CYS A 328 0.59 11.83 -1.30
CA CYS A 328 -0.76 12.06 -1.83
C CYS A 328 -1.80 12.22 -0.71
N ASN A 329 -1.70 11.39 0.35
CA ASN A 329 -2.65 11.43 1.45
C ASN A 329 -2.48 12.67 2.31
N THR A 330 -1.25 13.02 2.69
CA THR A 330 -0.99 14.15 3.62
C THR A 330 -1.06 15.52 2.96
N SER A 331 -0.81 15.61 1.65
CA SER A 331 -0.95 16.86 0.89
C SER A 331 -2.39 17.21 0.50
N GLY A 332 -3.33 16.27 0.68
CA GLY A 332 -4.70 16.44 0.21
C GLY A 332 -4.89 16.27 -1.29
N ALA A 333 -3.87 15.80 -2.03
CA ALA A 333 -3.93 15.62 -3.49
C ALA A 333 -5.06 14.69 -3.95
N ASN A 334 -5.49 13.77 -3.09
CA ASN A 334 -6.61 12.86 -3.34
C ASN A 334 -7.99 13.52 -3.14
N SER A 335 -8.09 14.56 -2.32
CA SER A 335 -9.38 14.99 -1.73
C SER A 335 -10.41 15.43 -2.77
N ALA A 336 -10.02 16.30 -3.69
CA ALA A 336 -10.94 16.85 -4.69
C ALA A 336 -11.56 15.77 -5.59
N GLU A 337 -10.76 14.81 -6.04
CA GLU A 337 -11.23 13.71 -6.89
C GLU A 337 -12.13 12.74 -6.11
N LEU A 338 -11.74 12.42 -4.88
CA LEU A 338 -12.48 11.46 -4.06
C LEU A 338 -13.80 12.03 -3.53
N GLN A 339 -13.92 13.34 -3.37
CA GLN A 339 -15.16 14.03 -3.02
C GLN A 339 -16.27 13.84 -4.06
N LEU A 340 -15.94 13.57 -5.33
CA LEU A 340 -16.92 13.23 -6.37
C LEU A 340 -17.75 11.99 -6.01
N PHE A 341 -17.27 11.15 -5.13
CA PHE A 341 -17.94 9.94 -4.66
C PHE A 341 -18.59 10.12 -3.28
N SER A 342 -18.72 11.36 -2.80
CA SER A 342 -19.37 11.65 -1.51
C SER A 342 -20.75 10.99 -1.42
N GLY A 343 -21.01 10.31 -0.30
CA GLY A 343 -22.25 9.58 -0.06
C GLY A 343 -22.34 8.21 -0.77
N ARG A 344 -21.34 7.82 -1.58
CA ARG A 344 -21.29 6.45 -2.14
C ARG A 344 -20.80 5.46 -1.09
N THR A 345 -21.39 4.26 -1.13
CA THR A 345 -21.07 3.12 -0.27
C THR A 345 -20.51 1.95 -1.07
N ILE A 346 -19.86 1.03 -0.40
CA ILE A 346 -19.49 -0.28 -0.96
C ILE A 346 -20.68 -1.22 -0.72
N ASP A 347 -21.34 -1.65 -1.79
CA ASP A 347 -22.57 -2.44 -1.73
C ASP A 347 -22.32 -3.92 -2.09
N VAL A 348 -21.15 -4.27 -2.57
CA VAL A 348 -20.76 -5.66 -2.83
C VAL A 348 -20.50 -6.42 -1.53
N PRO A 349 -20.64 -7.76 -1.52
CA PRO A 349 -20.24 -8.59 -0.38
C PRO A 349 -18.84 -8.23 0.11
N SER A 350 -18.73 -7.88 1.39
CA SER A 350 -17.50 -7.33 1.97
C SER A 350 -17.17 -8.01 3.29
N CYS A 351 -15.90 -8.17 3.60
CA CYS A 351 -15.44 -8.53 4.93
C CYS A 351 -14.23 -7.68 5.35
N PHE A 352 -13.97 -7.69 6.64
CA PHE A 352 -12.78 -7.07 7.23
C PHE A 352 -11.99 -8.11 8.02
N ILE A 353 -10.67 -8.15 7.83
CA ILE A 353 -9.77 -9.09 8.48
C ILE A 353 -8.57 -8.32 9.04
N ALA A 354 -8.23 -8.54 10.31
CA ALA A 354 -7.03 -7.97 10.93
C ALA A 354 -6.50 -8.88 12.03
N GLY A 355 -5.23 -8.72 12.39
CA GLY A 355 -4.69 -9.36 13.58
C GLY A 355 -5.21 -8.71 14.86
N LYS A 356 -5.43 -9.49 15.92
CA LYS A 356 -5.83 -8.93 17.23
C LYS A 356 -4.76 -8.02 17.83
N SER A 357 -3.50 -8.21 17.45
CA SER A 357 -2.36 -7.39 17.90
C SER A 357 -2.03 -6.25 16.94
N ASP A 358 -2.92 -5.91 16.01
CA ASP A 358 -2.70 -4.85 15.02
C ASP A 358 -3.26 -3.51 15.50
N TRP A 359 -2.39 -2.55 15.78
CA TRP A 359 -2.78 -1.16 16.04
C TRP A 359 -3.36 -0.44 14.82
N GLY A 360 -3.20 -1.00 13.61
CA GLY A 360 -3.74 -0.44 12.37
C GLY A 360 -5.23 -0.17 12.45
N ILE A 361 -5.98 -1.02 13.16
CA ILE A 361 -7.43 -0.90 13.31
C ILE A 361 -7.88 0.22 14.26
N TYR A 362 -6.98 0.77 15.08
CA TYR A 362 -7.27 1.79 16.08
C TYR A 362 -6.52 3.11 15.87
N GLN A 363 -5.90 3.32 14.69
CA GLN A 363 -5.14 4.54 14.41
C GLN A 363 -5.99 5.82 14.48
N ARG A 364 -7.28 5.71 14.24
CA ARG A 364 -8.21 6.83 14.32
C ARG A 364 -9.23 6.61 15.43
N PRO A 365 -9.25 7.49 16.45
CA PRO A 365 -10.22 7.40 17.52
C PRO A 365 -11.65 7.55 17.04
N GLY A 366 -12.56 6.78 17.64
CA GLY A 366 -13.99 6.82 17.30
C GLY A 366 -14.37 6.09 16.02
N GLY A 367 -13.39 5.41 15.40
CA GLY A 367 -13.65 4.28 14.61
C GLY A 367 -13.83 4.36 13.15
N ASP A 368 -12.73 4.39 12.38
CA ASP A 368 -12.83 4.01 10.97
C ASP A 368 -13.48 2.62 10.82
N MET A 369 -13.23 1.69 11.75
CA MET A 369 -13.86 0.37 11.74
C MET A 369 -15.38 0.43 12.03
N ILE A 370 -15.81 1.25 13.01
CA ILE A 370 -17.23 1.43 13.31
C ILE A 370 -17.93 2.14 12.15
N LYS A 371 -17.29 3.19 11.61
CA LYS A 371 -17.82 3.95 10.49
C LYS A 371 -17.90 3.10 9.22
N MET A 372 -16.89 2.26 8.97
CA MET A 372 -16.90 1.28 7.88
C MET A 372 -18.15 0.40 7.94
N GLN A 373 -18.43 -0.20 9.10
CA GLN A 373 -19.56 -1.11 9.28
C GLN A 373 -20.92 -0.42 9.21
N LYS A 374 -21.02 0.84 9.64
CA LYS A 374 -22.30 1.56 9.71
C LYS A 374 -22.58 2.38 8.47
N ASP A 375 -21.59 3.06 7.93
CA ASP A 375 -21.79 4.15 6.98
C ASP A 375 -21.17 3.90 5.62
N ALA A 376 -20.05 3.14 5.55
CA ALA A 376 -19.27 3.02 4.33
C ALA A 376 -19.53 1.72 3.55
N VAL A 377 -20.01 0.66 4.22
CA VAL A 377 -20.22 -0.66 3.62
C VAL A 377 -21.62 -1.18 3.97
N THR A 378 -22.49 -1.31 2.97
CA THR A 378 -23.89 -1.74 3.19
C THR A 378 -24.07 -3.25 3.24
N ASN A 379 -23.09 -4.02 2.73
CA ASN A 379 -23.15 -5.48 2.69
C ASN A 379 -21.92 -6.10 3.39
N MET A 380 -21.76 -5.78 4.67
CA MET A 380 -20.70 -6.33 5.52
C MET A 380 -21.07 -7.72 6.02
N LEU A 381 -20.36 -8.75 5.55
CA LEU A 381 -20.58 -10.15 5.93
C LEU A 381 -19.92 -10.52 7.26
N GLY A 382 -18.85 -9.82 7.63
CA GLY A 382 -18.16 -10.07 8.89
C GLY A 382 -16.89 -9.23 9.08
N CYS A 383 -16.52 -9.10 10.36
CA CYS A 383 -15.25 -8.52 10.80
C CYS A 383 -14.52 -9.55 11.64
N HIS A 384 -13.34 -9.98 11.19
CA HIS A 384 -12.58 -11.06 11.77
C HIS A 384 -11.27 -10.55 12.35
N LEU A 385 -11.12 -10.70 13.68
CA LEU A 385 -9.87 -10.41 14.36
C LEU A 385 -9.14 -11.73 14.66
N VAL A 386 -8.00 -11.93 14.03
CA VAL A 386 -7.25 -13.19 14.05
C VAL A 386 -6.32 -13.25 15.26
N ASP A 387 -6.46 -14.29 16.08
CA ASP A 387 -5.57 -14.54 17.20
C ASP A 387 -4.15 -14.87 16.73
N GLY A 388 -3.14 -14.39 17.46
CA GLY A 388 -1.75 -14.65 17.13
C GLY A 388 -1.19 -13.91 15.94
N ALA A 389 -1.96 -12.98 15.37
CA ALA A 389 -1.51 -12.09 14.31
C ALA A 389 -1.46 -10.64 14.77
N GLY A 390 -0.43 -9.92 14.32
CA GLY A 390 -0.32 -8.48 14.34
C GLY A 390 -0.71 -7.89 12.98
N HIS A 391 0.11 -6.93 12.52
CA HIS A 391 -0.18 -6.21 11.28
C HIS A 391 -0.10 -7.09 10.03
N TRP A 392 0.78 -8.08 9.99
CA TRP A 392 1.04 -8.89 8.80
C TRP A 392 0.16 -10.14 8.76
N VAL A 393 -1.15 -9.99 8.96
CA VAL A 393 -2.09 -11.08 9.22
C VAL A 393 -2.03 -12.21 8.20
N GLN A 394 -1.90 -11.90 6.90
CA GLN A 394 -1.79 -12.88 5.81
C GLN A 394 -0.44 -13.64 5.78
N GLN A 395 0.53 -13.21 6.59
CA GLN A 395 1.82 -13.85 6.72
C GLN A 395 2.00 -14.56 8.07
N GLU A 396 1.49 -13.92 9.13
CA GLU A 396 1.59 -14.43 10.50
C GLU A 396 0.63 -15.60 10.75
N GLN A 397 -0.60 -15.53 10.21
CA GLN A 397 -1.66 -16.55 10.33
C GLN A 397 -2.39 -16.71 9.00
N PRO A 398 -1.75 -17.27 7.97
CA PRO A 398 -2.28 -17.41 6.61
C PRO A 398 -3.47 -18.37 6.50
#